data_7f0b5f50e7a9a9d206a8df3e588b9001
#
_entry.id   7f0b5f50e7a9a9d206a8df3e588b9001
#
_cell.length_a   1.000
_cell.length_b   1.000
_cell.length_c   1.000
_cell.angle_alpha   90.00
_cell.angle_beta   90.00
_cell.angle_gamma   90.00
#
_symmetry.space_group_name_H-M   'P 1'
#
loop_
_entity.id
_entity.type
_entity.pdbx_description
1 polymer ?
#
loop_
_entity_poly.entity_id
_entity_poly.type
_entity_poly.pdbx_seq_one_letter_code
_entity_poly.pdbx_strand_id
1 'polypeptide(L)'
;MKSYIDEFDRNIFNFVEYEGYDDRYPSLSMQAFSADFYDEIRHASRRLFQIFCKAAKVFQMAPDDFARNMDMPENLIPYLHKSNALGLPTWLSRFDFVLDVNGNLRMVELNADTPCFLIESYYANEIAANYVGRKHPNKACREELRIFLKRMYNAVLSAKYGRDVYESMIANGGCPSKEPFVFSCFHDYFEDYGTTQFLMNELKSACLEADTRFLSFYDMKIDDDGIPLADGSHATLLYRLHPMELLIDEQTPDNEPLGEMFLDLYEENRFALFNPPESIILQNKSFMSLVYALYLTEQFFTKPDRDIIERYLAPSYFENDFSFLDDGLYIQKEIWGREGRHVQVVQKCGDTSELYMEKLVDNYDDIVCRDSKKVMYQDFIQQKRFTHTVDSGTKDGFLTVSCFMLGDQASAVGCRFSPEEIAGTEAYFVPLLIE
;
A
#
# COMPACT_ATOMS: atom_id res chain seq x y z
N MET A 1 2.76 34.99 0.55
CA MET A 1 1.43 34.88 -0.09
C MET A 1 0.78 33.65 0.55
N LYS A 2 -0.50 33.70 1.00
CA LYS A 2 -1.17 32.48 1.51
C LYS A 2 -1.23 31.44 0.41
N SER A 3 -0.93 30.18 0.72
CA SER A 3 -1.03 29.06 -0.20
C SER A 3 -2.15 28.12 0.27
N TYR A 4 -2.57 27.17 -0.57
CA TYR A 4 -3.55 26.16 -0.17
C TYR A 4 -3.05 25.29 1.00
N ILE A 5 -1.74 25.22 1.22
CA ILE A 5 -1.08 24.47 2.31
C ILE A 5 -1.46 25.05 3.68
N ASP A 6 -1.73 26.36 3.72
CA ASP A 6 -2.15 27.05 4.95
C ASP A 6 -3.61 26.72 5.35
N GLU A 7 -4.38 26.09 4.46
CA GLU A 7 -5.77 25.66 4.71
C GLU A 7 -5.86 24.24 5.28
N PHE A 8 -4.76 23.49 5.35
CA PHE A 8 -4.77 22.15 5.95
C PHE A 8 -4.98 22.19 7.45
N ASP A 9 -5.90 21.37 7.96
CA ASP A 9 -6.00 21.08 9.37
C ASP A 9 -4.80 20.20 9.80
N ARG A 10 -3.91 20.80 10.62
CA ARG A 10 -2.69 20.14 11.10
C ARG A 10 -2.96 19.00 12.09
N ASN A 11 -4.18 18.87 12.59
CA ASN A 11 -4.60 17.69 13.37
C ASN A 11 -4.91 16.49 12.44
N ILE A 12 -5.15 16.73 11.14
CA ILE A 12 -5.40 15.68 10.13
C ILE A 12 -4.12 15.43 9.34
N PHE A 13 -3.51 16.50 8.80
CA PHE A 13 -2.30 16.43 7.99
C PHE A 13 -1.13 17.03 8.79
N ASN A 14 -0.57 16.26 9.71
CA ASN A 14 0.44 16.69 10.66
C ASN A 14 1.89 16.64 10.14
N PHE A 15 2.13 16.03 8.99
CA PHE A 15 3.45 15.85 8.37
C PHE A 15 3.66 16.71 7.10
N VAL A 16 3.21 17.96 7.13
CA VAL A 16 3.41 18.91 6.01
C VAL A 16 4.85 19.43 5.96
N GLU A 17 5.51 19.52 7.10
CA GLU A 17 6.93 19.85 7.25
C GLU A 17 7.67 18.66 7.83
N TYR A 18 8.80 18.28 7.24
CA TYR A 18 9.69 17.25 7.76
C TYR A 18 10.96 17.90 8.33
N GLU A 19 11.41 17.43 9.47
CA GLU A 19 12.67 17.88 10.06
C GLU A 19 13.84 17.52 9.13
N GLY A 20 14.71 18.49 8.88
CA GLY A 20 15.87 18.33 8.00
C GLY A 20 15.61 18.59 6.50
N TYR A 21 14.38 18.90 6.12
CA TYR A 21 14.05 19.30 4.75
C TYR A 21 13.75 20.79 4.65
N ASP A 22 14.31 21.47 3.65
CA ASP A 22 14.10 22.91 3.40
C ASP A 22 12.71 23.20 2.80
N ASP A 23 12.17 22.27 2.03
CA ASP A 23 10.88 22.38 1.36
C ASP A 23 9.78 21.68 2.17
N ARG A 24 8.58 22.25 2.19
CA ARG A 24 7.40 21.54 2.67
C ARG A 24 7.06 20.38 1.75
N TYR A 25 6.50 19.33 2.32
CA TYR A 25 6.11 18.12 1.58
C TYR A 25 5.11 18.38 0.45
N PRO A 26 4.05 19.22 0.58
CA PRO A 26 3.19 19.53 -0.55
C PRO A 26 3.82 20.53 -1.52
N SER A 27 3.80 20.21 -2.81
CA SER A 27 4.20 21.09 -3.91
C SER A 27 3.33 22.35 -3.97
N LEU A 28 3.89 23.50 -4.31
CA LEU A 28 3.14 24.76 -4.50
C LEU A 28 2.30 24.76 -5.78
N SER A 29 2.66 23.93 -6.77
CA SER A 29 1.93 23.75 -8.02
C SER A 29 1.08 22.48 -7.98
N MET A 30 0.10 22.40 -8.86
CA MET A 30 -0.84 21.28 -8.98
C MET A 30 -0.74 20.66 -10.37
N GLN A 31 -1.05 19.36 -10.50
CA GLN A 31 -1.06 18.68 -11.78
C GLN A 31 -2.50 18.50 -12.28
N ALA A 32 -2.76 18.88 -13.51
CA ALA A 32 -4.04 18.61 -14.17
C ALA A 32 -3.88 17.48 -15.20
N PHE A 33 -4.86 16.57 -15.21
CA PHE A 33 -5.04 15.57 -16.26
C PHE A 33 -6.50 15.56 -16.73
N SER A 34 -6.76 14.97 -17.89
CA SER A 34 -8.10 14.80 -18.40
C SER A 34 -8.94 13.85 -17.51
N ALA A 35 -10.25 13.95 -17.59
CA ALA A 35 -11.15 13.00 -16.92
C ALA A 35 -10.89 11.55 -17.39
N ASP A 36 -10.65 11.36 -18.68
CA ASP A 36 -10.36 10.05 -19.27
C ASP A 36 -9.09 9.41 -18.68
N PHE A 37 -8.07 10.21 -18.36
CA PHE A 37 -6.85 9.71 -17.69
C PHE A 37 -7.18 9.12 -16.30
N TYR A 38 -8.04 9.79 -15.53
CA TYR A 38 -8.45 9.27 -14.22
C TYR A 38 -9.33 8.02 -14.31
N ASP A 39 -10.16 7.94 -15.33
CA ASP A 39 -10.95 6.73 -15.60
C ASP A 39 -10.04 5.58 -16.05
N GLU A 40 -9.02 5.87 -16.87
CA GLU A 40 -8.03 4.88 -17.30
C GLU A 40 -7.23 4.32 -16.12
N ILE A 41 -6.69 5.14 -15.21
CA ILE A 41 -5.90 4.65 -14.07
C ILE A 41 -6.77 3.80 -13.12
N ARG A 42 -8.01 4.19 -12.85
CA ARG A 42 -8.95 3.38 -12.07
C ARG A 42 -9.29 2.06 -12.75
N HIS A 43 -9.51 2.10 -14.07
CA HIS A 43 -9.73 0.88 -14.86
C HIS A 43 -8.53 -0.05 -14.80
N ALA A 44 -7.32 0.46 -15.05
CA ALA A 44 -6.07 -0.29 -14.99
C ALA A 44 -5.87 -0.94 -13.62
N SER A 45 -6.01 -0.17 -12.54
CA SER A 45 -5.85 -0.65 -11.16
C SER A 45 -6.84 -1.78 -10.82
N ARG A 46 -8.14 -1.59 -11.13
CA ARG A 46 -9.16 -2.62 -10.91
C ARG A 46 -8.88 -3.90 -11.71
N ARG A 47 -8.47 -3.78 -12.96
CA ARG A 47 -8.17 -4.95 -13.80
C ARG A 47 -6.90 -5.66 -13.34
N LEU A 48 -5.85 -4.93 -13.02
CA LEU A 48 -4.62 -5.48 -12.44
C LEU A 48 -4.90 -6.18 -11.11
N PHE A 49 -5.73 -5.61 -10.24
CA PHE A 49 -6.12 -6.24 -8.98
C PHE A 49 -6.77 -7.61 -9.20
N GLN A 50 -7.70 -7.71 -10.17
CA GLN A 50 -8.32 -9.00 -10.52
C GLN A 50 -7.29 -10.02 -11.01
N ILE A 51 -6.30 -9.59 -11.79
CA ILE A 51 -5.20 -10.42 -12.29
C ILE A 51 -4.31 -10.88 -11.12
N PHE A 52 -3.96 -9.96 -10.23
CA PHE A 52 -3.17 -10.26 -9.04
C PHE A 52 -3.89 -11.23 -8.10
N CYS A 53 -5.20 -11.08 -7.89
CA CYS A 53 -6.00 -12.04 -7.13
C CYS A 53 -6.00 -13.46 -7.75
N LYS A 54 -5.96 -13.57 -9.08
CA LYS A 54 -5.83 -14.89 -9.76
C LYS A 54 -4.45 -15.50 -9.51
N ALA A 55 -3.39 -14.70 -9.64
CA ALA A 55 -2.03 -15.16 -9.39
C ALA A 55 -1.78 -15.50 -7.91
N ALA A 56 -2.38 -14.76 -6.96
CA ALA A 56 -2.30 -15.05 -5.53
C ALA A 56 -2.80 -16.47 -5.19
N LYS A 57 -3.84 -16.95 -5.88
CA LYS A 57 -4.32 -18.33 -5.70
C LYS A 57 -3.29 -19.36 -6.18
N VAL A 58 -2.53 -19.06 -7.24
CA VAL A 58 -1.42 -19.93 -7.68
C VAL A 58 -0.34 -20.00 -6.60
N PHE A 59 0.04 -18.86 -6.03
CA PHE A 59 0.98 -18.79 -4.93
C PHE A 59 0.50 -19.62 -3.73
N GLN A 60 -0.75 -19.43 -3.30
CA GLN A 60 -1.32 -20.13 -2.13
C GLN A 60 -1.48 -21.65 -2.34
N MET A 61 -1.53 -22.13 -3.59
CA MET A 61 -1.57 -23.55 -3.92
C MET A 61 -0.19 -24.16 -4.16
N ALA A 62 0.84 -23.34 -4.25
CA ALA A 62 2.20 -23.80 -4.47
C ALA A 62 2.80 -24.39 -3.19
N PRO A 63 3.79 -25.31 -3.29
CA PRO A 63 4.55 -25.77 -2.13
C PRO A 63 5.30 -24.61 -1.43
N ASP A 64 5.57 -24.74 -0.14
CA ASP A 64 6.30 -23.74 0.66
C ASP A 64 7.66 -23.36 0.08
N ASP A 65 8.35 -24.28 -0.60
CA ASP A 65 9.59 -23.97 -1.31
C ASP A 65 9.45 -22.87 -2.35
N PHE A 66 8.26 -22.71 -2.92
CA PHE A 66 7.98 -21.61 -3.84
C PHE A 66 7.98 -20.26 -3.10
N ALA A 67 7.35 -20.19 -1.94
CA ALA A 67 7.37 -19.01 -1.08
C ALA A 67 8.80 -18.66 -0.63
N ARG A 68 9.61 -19.65 -0.22
CA ARG A 68 11.04 -19.49 0.09
C ARG A 68 11.84 -18.95 -1.09
N ASN A 69 11.53 -19.43 -2.30
CA ASN A 69 12.17 -18.94 -3.52
C ASN A 69 11.80 -17.50 -3.85
N MET A 70 10.68 -17.01 -3.37
CA MET A 70 10.25 -15.62 -3.47
C MET A 70 10.71 -14.75 -2.29
N ASP A 71 11.65 -15.23 -1.48
CA ASP A 71 12.17 -14.51 -0.30
C ASP A 71 11.13 -14.20 0.78
N MET A 72 10.07 -15.03 0.89
CA MET A 72 9.13 -14.91 2.01
C MET A 72 9.82 -15.25 3.33
N PRO A 73 9.55 -14.51 4.43
CA PRO A 73 10.01 -14.87 5.75
C PRO A 73 9.54 -16.29 6.11
N GLU A 74 10.49 -17.17 6.53
CA GLU A 74 10.20 -18.58 6.78
C GLU A 74 9.10 -18.78 7.81
N ASN A 75 9.13 -18.00 8.89
CA ASN A 75 8.17 -18.03 9.97
C ASN A 75 6.81 -17.41 9.61
N LEU A 76 6.69 -16.71 8.48
CA LEU A 76 5.42 -16.15 7.99
C LEU A 76 4.66 -17.12 7.07
N ILE A 77 5.35 -18.05 6.41
CA ILE A 77 4.77 -18.94 5.40
C ILE A 77 3.52 -19.70 5.91
N PRO A 78 3.46 -20.22 7.14
CA PRO A 78 2.29 -20.94 7.65
C PRO A 78 0.99 -20.13 7.65
N TYR A 79 1.08 -18.80 7.76
CA TYR A 79 -0.07 -17.90 7.92
C TYR A 79 -0.62 -17.36 6.59
N LEU A 80 -0.06 -17.76 5.43
CA LEU A 80 -0.42 -17.21 4.12
C LEU A 80 -1.63 -17.89 3.44
N HIS A 81 -2.22 -18.90 4.09
CA HIS A 81 -3.23 -19.77 3.49
C HIS A 81 -4.63 -19.62 4.05
N LYS A 82 -4.80 -18.80 5.09
CA LYS A 82 -6.08 -18.61 5.76
C LYS A 82 -7.04 -17.76 4.94
N SER A 83 -8.33 -18.14 4.94
CA SER A 83 -9.40 -17.32 4.39
C SER A 83 -9.78 -16.20 5.38
N ASN A 84 -10.00 -15.00 4.88
CA ASN A 84 -10.43 -13.84 5.65
C ASN A 84 -11.89 -13.43 5.35
N ALA A 85 -12.44 -12.49 6.13
CA ALA A 85 -13.85 -12.10 6.10
C ALA A 85 -14.32 -11.54 4.74
N LEU A 86 -13.44 -10.95 3.93
CA LEU A 86 -13.77 -10.42 2.61
C LEU A 86 -13.42 -11.39 1.47
N GLY A 87 -12.67 -12.46 1.73
CA GLY A 87 -12.20 -13.40 0.71
C GLY A 87 -11.26 -12.77 -0.33
N LEU A 88 -10.58 -11.68 0.03
CA LEU A 88 -9.61 -10.96 -0.80
C LEU A 88 -8.24 -10.99 -0.14
N PRO A 89 -7.14 -11.13 -0.91
CA PRO A 89 -5.79 -11.20 -0.35
C PRO A 89 -5.35 -9.91 0.35
N THR A 90 -5.92 -8.78 -0.03
CA THR A 90 -5.75 -7.48 0.65
C THR A 90 -7.05 -6.69 0.62
N TRP A 91 -7.29 -5.87 1.64
CA TRP A 91 -8.51 -5.07 1.78
C TRP A 91 -8.30 -3.60 1.42
N LEU A 92 -7.11 -3.08 1.66
CA LEU A 92 -6.69 -1.74 1.29
C LEU A 92 -5.31 -1.83 0.64
N SER A 93 -5.20 -1.38 -0.61
CA SER A 93 -3.93 -1.40 -1.33
C SER A 93 -3.79 -0.18 -2.23
N ARG A 94 -2.57 0.05 -2.75
CA ARG A 94 -2.25 1.18 -3.63
C ARG A 94 -1.36 0.70 -4.77
N PHE A 95 -1.86 0.83 -5.99
CA PHE A 95 -1.05 0.68 -7.21
C PHE A 95 -0.29 1.97 -7.49
N ASP A 96 0.98 1.87 -7.81
CA ASP A 96 1.83 2.99 -8.19
C ASP A 96 2.25 2.83 -9.66
N PHE A 97 2.00 3.90 -10.44
CA PHE A 97 2.28 3.97 -11.88
C PHE A 97 3.26 5.09 -12.17
N VAL A 98 4.13 4.87 -13.12
CA VAL A 98 4.89 5.93 -13.80
C VAL A 98 4.28 6.21 -15.17
N LEU A 99 4.60 7.38 -15.74
CA LEU A 99 4.21 7.76 -17.09
C LEU A 99 5.42 7.59 -18.01
N ASP A 100 5.31 6.73 -19.03
CA ASP A 100 6.36 6.62 -20.04
C ASP A 100 6.51 7.93 -20.84
N VAL A 101 7.52 8.04 -21.67
CA VAL A 101 7.79 9.24 -22.49
C VAL A 101 6.61 9.68 -23.37
N ASN A 102 5.71 8.75 -23.69
CA ASN A 102 4.50 9.01 -24.47
C ASN A 102 3.29 9.35 -23.57
N GLY A 103 3.45 9.29 -22.24
CA GLY A 103 2.40 9.54 -21.27
C GLY A 103 1.51 8.31 -20.97
N ASN A 104 1.91 7.10 -21.40
CA ASN A 104 1.18 5.89 -21.05
C ASN A 104 1.50 5.45 -19.62
N LEU A 105 0.49 4.91 -18.93
CA LEU A 105 0.61 4.37 -17.58
C LEU A 105 1.40 3.05 -17.58
N ARG A 106 2.40 2.94 -16.70
CA ARG A 106 3.12 1.71 -16.42
C ARG A 106 3.16 1.46 -14.93
N MET A 107 2.52 0.39 -14.49
CA MET A 107 2.50 -0.05 -13.10
C MET A 107 3.86 -0.61 -12.71
N VAL A 108 4.45 -0.06 -11.66
CA VAL A 108 5.81 -0.39 -11.19
C VAL A 108 5.85 -0.96 -9.79
N GLU A 109 4.77 -0.82 -9.02
CA GLU A 109 4.67 -1.33 -7.65
C GLU A 109 3.21 -1.49 -7.20
N LEU A 110 2.98 -2.45 -6.29
CA LEU A 110 1.75 -2.60 -5.52
C LEU A 110 2.08 -2.60 -4.03
N ASN A 111 1.53 -1.64 -3.31
CA ASN A 111 1.57 -1.58 -1.85
C ASN A 111 0.29 -2.21 -1.31
N ALA A 112 0.38 -3.45 -0.82
CA ALA A 112 -0.79 -4.27 -0.50
C ALA A 112 -0.98 -4.52 0.99
N ASP A 113 0.03 -4.28 1.83
CA ASP A 113 -0.02 -4.58 3.26
C ASP A 113 -0.31 -3.32 4.11
N THR A 114 0.54 -2.32 4.04
CA THR A 114 0.45 -1.07 4.82
C THR A 114 0.58 0.16 3.91
N PRO A 115 -0.37 0.41 2.97
CA PRO A 115 -0.25 1.53 2.06
C PRO A 115 -0.43 2.87 2.79
N CYS A 116 0.57 3.76 2.72
CA CYS A 116 0.50 5.17 3.12
C CYS A 116 -0.06 6.03 1.98
N PHE A 117 -0.04 7.37 2.12
CA PHE A 117 -0.52 8.34 1.13
C PHE A 117 -2.07 8.51 1.12
N LEU A 118 -2.71 8.15 2.23
CA LEU A 118 -4.18 8.23 2.37
C LEU A 118 -4.65 9.66 2.60
N ILE A 119 -4.01 10.39 3.50
CA ILE A 119 -4.42 11.77 3.85
C ILE A 119 -4.32 12.68 2.64
N GLU A 120 -3.25 12.56 1.87
CA GLU A 120 -3.01 13.33 0.65
C GLU A 120 -4.10 13.09 -0.39
N SER A 121 -4.46 11.81 -0.59
CA SER A 121 -5.41 11.42 -1.64
C SER A 121 -6.87 11.64 -1.26
N TYR A 122 -7.26 11.36 -0.01
CA TYR A 122 -8.65 11.41 0.44
C TYR A 122 -9.06 12.73 1.11
N TYR A 123 -8.09 13.55 1.57
CA TYR A 123 -8.34 14.80 2.27
C TYR A 123 -7.63 16.00 1.62
N ALA A 124 -6.30 16.00 1.55
CA ALA A 124 -5.52 17.17 1.16
C ALA A 124 -5.78 17.61 -0.28
N ASN A 125 -5.98 16.66 -1.21
CA ASN A 125 -6.28 16.95 -2.61
C ASN A 125 -7.58 17.76 -2.78
N GLU A 126 -8.61 17.47 -2.00
CA GLU A 126 -9.89 18.20 -2.03
C GLU A 126 -9.68 19.64 -1.54
N ILE A 127 -8.97 19.84 -0.44
CA ILE A 127 -8.67 21.18 0.11
C ILE A 127 -7.93 22.02 -0.92
N ALA A 128 -6.88 21.46 -1.54
CA ALA A 128 -6.09 22.14 -2.55
C ALA A 128 -6.93 22.54 -3.79
N ALA A 129 -7.75 21.63 -4.30
CA ALA A 129 -8.62 21.90 -5.44
C ALA A 129 -9.71 22.96 -5.13
N ASN A 130 -10.31 22.90 -3.95
CA ASN A 130 -11.29 23.87 -3.50
C ASN A 130 -10.69 25.27 -3.35
N TYR A 131 -9.45 25.38 -2.85
CA TYR A 131 -8.74 26.65 -2.73
C TYR A 131 -8.60 27.38 -4.08
N VAL A 132 -8.36 26.64 -5.16
CA VAL A 132 -8.25 27.20 -6.52
C VAL A 132 -9.57 27.19 -7.29
N GLY A 133 -10.67 26.71 -6.67
CA GLY A 133 -12.00 26.65 -7.29
C GLY A 133 -12.10 25.72 -8.50
N ARG A 134 -11.31 24.63 -8.51
CA ARG A 134 -11.26 23.66 -9.62
C ARG A 134 -11.80 22.29 -9.23
N LYS A 135 -12.20 21.52 -10.26
CA LYS A 135 -12.60 20.13 -10.09
C LYS A 135 -11.38 19.24 -9.87
N HIS A 136 -11.56 18.17 -9.07
CA HIS A 136 -10.55 17.17 -8.79
C HIS A 136 -11.09 15.74 -8.94
N PRO A 137 -10.24 14.73 -9.15
CA PRO A 137 -10.69 13.36 -9.43
C PRO A 137 -11.32 12.64 -8.23
N ASN A 138 -11.06 13.07 -6.99
CA ASN A 138 -11.38 12.34 -5.76
C ASN A 138 -12.65 12.83 -5.03
N LYS A 139 -13.55 13.53 -5.72
CA LYS A 139 -14.70 14.22 -5.09
C LYS A 139 -15.57 13.31 -4.20
N ALA A 140 -15.76 12.05 -4.55
CA ALA A 140 -16.59 11.10 -3.79
C ALA A 140 -15.77 10.10 -2.98
N CYS A 141 -14.45 10.07 -3.17
CA CYS A 141 -13.61 8.98 -2.70
C CYS A 141 -13.54 8.90 -1.16
N ARG A 142 -13.60 10.02 -0.46
CA ARG A 142 -13.64 10.01 1.02
C ARG A 142 -14.89 9.32 1.55
N GLU A 143 -16.04 9.52 0.91
CA GLU A 143 -17.29 8.82 1.27
C GLU A 143 -17.21 7.33 0.87
N GLU A 144 -16.59 6.99 -0.26
CA GLU A 144 -16.32 5.60 -0.64
C GLU A 144 -15.46 4.90 0.41
N LEU A 145 -14.42 5.57 0.94
CA LEU A 145 -13.58 5.04 2.03
C LEU A 145 -14.42 4.77 3.29
N ARG A 146 -15.28 5.69 3.70
CA ARG A 146 -16.18 5.54 4.85
C ARG A 146 -17.11 4.33 4.69
N ILE A 147 -17.76 4.24 3.53
CA ILE A 147 -18.64 3.12 3.20
C ILE A 147 -17.88 1.80 3.23
N PHE A 148 -16.66 1.77 2.68
CA PHE A 148 -15.80 0.59 2.68
C PHE A 148 -15.41 0.17 4.10
N LEU A 149 -14.93 1.10 4.93
CA LEU A 149 -14.54 0.82 6.32
C LEU A 149 -15.70 0.26 7.13
N LYS A 150 -16.91 0.85 6.99
CA LYS A 150 -18.14 0.34 7.62
C LYS A 150 -18.48 -1.07 7.13
N ARG A 151 -18.44 -1.29 5.80
CA ARG A 151 -18.72 -2.61 5.21
C ARG A 151 -17.73 -3.67 5.68
N MET A 152 -16.45 -3.35 5.72
CA MET A 152 -15.39 -4.24 6.19
C MET A 152 -15.60 -4.60 7.67
N TYR A 153 -15.84 -3.62 8.54
CA TYR A 153 -16.13 -3.84 9.95
C TYR A 153 -17.35 -4.77 10.12
N ASN A 154 -18.43 -4.52 9.41
CA ASN A 154 -19.61 -5.37 9.42
C ASN A 154 -19.35 -6.81 8.93
N ALA A 155 -18.49 -6.98 7.92
CA ALA A 155 -18.12 -8.30 7.41
C ALA A 155 -17.34 -9.11 8.47
N VAL A 156 -16.43 -8.48 9.21
CA VAL A 156 -15.70 -9.12 10.32
C VAL A 156 -16.66 -9.53 11.43
N LEU A 157 -17.59 -8.66 11.83
CA LEU A 157 -18.59 -9.00 12.84
C LEU A 157 -19.52 -10.13 12.39
N SER A 158 -19.94 -10.11 11.13
CA SER A 158 -20.75 -11.18 10.55
C SER A 158 -20.00 -12.53 10.54
N ALA A 159 -18.69 -12.52 10.27
CA ALA A 159 -17.85 -13.71 10.32
C ALA A 159 -17.70 -14.22 11.76
N LYS A 160 -17.53 -13.31 12.75
CA LYS A 160 -17.38 -13.64 14.17
C LYS A 160 -18.63 -14.31 14.76
N TYR A 161 -19.82 -13.75 14.50
CA TYR A 161 -21.09 -14.19 15.11
C TYR A 161 -21.86 -15.19 14.26
N GLY A 162 -21.53 -15.36 13.00
CA GLY A 162 -22.37 -15.99 12.00
C GLY A 162 -23.44 -15.03 11.45
N ARG A 163 -23.70 -15.14 10.15
CA ARG A 163 -24.55 -14.17 9.41
C ARG A 163 -25.95 -14.03 10.00
N ASP A 164 -26.62 -15.14 10.25
CA ASP A 164 -28.02 -15.13 10.75
C ASP A 164 -28.13 -14.50 12.13
N VAL A 165 -27.15 -14.79 13.01
CA VAL A 165 -27.07 -14.22 14.36
C VAL A 165 -26.81 -12.72 14.27
N TYR A 166 -25.87 -12.29 13.45
CA TYR A 166 -25.53 -10.90 13.24
C TYR A 166 -26.71 -10.08 12.69
N GLU A 167 -27.40 -10.59 11.64
CA GLU A 167 -28.60 -9.96 11.08
C GLU A 167 -29.74 -9.86 12.10
N SER A 168 -29.92 -10.91 12.94
CA SER A 168 -30.91 -10.92 14.03
C SER A 168 -30.57 -9.90 15.12
N MET A 169 -29.28 -9.76 15.51
CA MET A 169 -28.85 -8.75 16.47
C MET A 169 -29.19 -7.34 16.00
N ILE A 170 -28.90 -7.02 14.73
CA ILE A 170 -29.24 -5.71 14.15
C ILE A 170 -30.75 -5.50 14.09
N ALA A 171 -31.52 -6.48 13.63
CA ALA A 171 -32.98 -6.39 13.51
C ALA A 171 -33.68 -6.15 14.86
N ASN A 172 -33.11 -6.66 15.94
CA ASN A 172 -33.64 -6.49 17.31
C ASN A 172 -33.12 -5.24 18.05
N GLY A 173 -32.44 -4.33 17.34
CA GLY A 173 -31.85 -3.13 17.94
C GLY A 173 -30.63 -3.42 18.84
N GLY A 174 -30.12 -4.66 18.81
CA GLY A 174 -28.83 -4.98 19.37
C GLY A 174 -27.74 -4.28 18.56
N CYS A 175 -26.78 -3.68 19.24
CA CYS A 175 -25.67 -3.04 18.61
C CYS A 175 -24.46 -3.98 18.66
N PRO A 176 -24.09 -4.65 17.54
CA PRO A 176 -22.83 -5.39 17.46
C PRO A 176 -21.61 -4.45 17.54
N SER A 177 -21.88 -3.16 17.60
CA SER A 177 -20.91 -2.07 17.58
C SER A 177 -20.10 -1.86 18.85
N LYS A 178 -20.27 -2.69 19.86
CA LYS A 178 -19.44 -2.69 21.08
C LYS A 178 -18.17 -3.54 20.94
N GLU A 179 -17.97 -4.13 19.80
CA GLU A 179 -16.76 -4.91 19.52
C GLU A 179 -15.60 -3.98 19.22
N PRO A 180 -14.51 -4.03 19.98
CA PRO A 180 -13.40 -3.10 19.80
C PRO A 180 -12.71 -3.27 18.46
N PHE A 181 -12.68 -2.21 17.66
CA PHE A 181 -11.79 -2.07 16.53
C PHE A 181 -10.60 -1.20 16.93
N VAL A 182 -9.46 -1.84 17.09
CA VAL A 182 -8.21 -1.19 17.49
C VAL A 182 -7.45 -0.71 16.25
N PHE A 183 -6.97 0.51 16.29
CA PHE A 183 -6.08 1.12 15.31
C PHE A 183 -4.70 1.29 15.95
N SER A 184 -3.64 0.77 15.30
CA SER A 184 -2.31 0.71 15.89
C SER A 184 -1.20 1.10 14.92
N CYS A 185 -0.26 1.87 15.45
CA CYS A 185 1.03 2.18 14.85
C CYS A 185 2.04 2.51 15.97
N PHE A 186 3.29 2.74 15.64
CA PHE A 186 4.25 3.41 16.53
C PHE A 186 3.92 4.91 16.55
N HIS A 187 3.53 5.44 17.70
CA HIS A 187 2.92 6.76 17.80
C HIS A 187 3.92 7.93 17.64
N ASP A 188 5.21 7.66 17.70
CA ASP A 188 6.30 8.61 17.47
C ASP A 188 6.65 8.80 15.98
N TYR A 189 6.16 7.93 15.08
CA TYR A 189 6.21 8.15 13.65
C TYR A 189 5.01 9.00 13.22
N PHE A 190 5.23 10.30 13.01
CA PHE A 190 4.16 11.29 12.79
C PHE A 190 3.25 10.98 11.60
N GLU A 191 3.81 10.48 10.48
CA GLU A 191 3.04 10.11 9.28
C GLU A 191 2.14 8.91 9.57
N ASP A 192 2.68 7.88 10.20
CA ASP A 192 1.95 6.66 10.55
C ASP A 192 0.85 6.96 11.56
N TYR A 193 1.15 7.78 12.58
CA TYR A 193 0.17 8.20 13.56
C TYR A 193 -0.95 9.01 12.92
N GLY A 194 -0.63 10.00 12.07
CA GLY A 194 -1.61 10.80 11.34
C GLY A 194 -2.51 9.94 10.46
N THR A 195 -1.92 9.03 9.67
CA THR A 195 -2.64 8.09 8.80
C THR A 195 -3.56 7.15 9.60
N THR A 196 -3.08 6.61 10.71
CA THR A 196 -3.85 5.72 11.60
C THR A 196 -5.03 6.47 12.24
N GLN A 197 -4.82 7.68 12.76
CA GLN A 197 -5.88 8.53 13.31
C GLN A 197 -6.90 8.93 12.24
N PHE A 198 -6.45 9.23 11.01
CA PHE A 198 -7.33 9.56 9.91
C PHE A 198 -8.29 8.41 9.61
N LEU A 199 -7.80 7.18 9.41
CA LEU A 199 -8.65 6.01 9.16
C LEU A 199 -9.62 5.72 10.32
N MET A 200 -9.17 5.81 11.56
CA MET A 200 -10.01 5.65 12.74
C MET A 200 -11.15 6.66 12.75
N ASN A 201 -10.87 7.93 12.47
CA ASN A 201 -11.86 9.00 12.46
C ASN A 201 -12.84 8.85 11.27
N GLU A 202 -12.39 8.37 10.10
CA GLU A 202 -13.26 8.09 8.96
C GLU A 202 -14.25 6.95 9.25
N LEU A 203 -13.80 5.87 9.91
CA LEU A 203 -14.72 4.83 10.38
C LEU A 203 -15.71 5.36 11.41
N LYS A 204 -15.24 6.11 12.41
CA LYS A 204 -16.11 6.71 13.44
C LYS A 204 -17.17 7.64 12.83
N SER A 205 -16.80 8.36 11.79
CA SER A 205 -17.75 9.22 11.04
C SER A 205 -18.80 8.41 10.27
N ALA A 206 -18.42 7.23 9.74
CA ALA A 206 -19.32 6.34 9.00
C ALA A 206 -20.20 5.47 9.91
N CYS A 207 -19.76 5.20 11.14
CA CYS A 207 -20.41 4.34 12.11
C CYS A 207 -20.19 4.91 13.51
N LEU A 208 -21.08 5.82 13.93
CA LEU A 208 -20.98 6.51 15.23
C LEU A 208 -20.98 5.56 16.43
N GLU A 209 -21.50 4.36 16.25
CA GLU A 209 -21.63 3.32 17.27
C GLU A 209 -20.42 2.39 17.35
N ALA A 210 -19.49 2.46 16.37
CA ALA A 210 -18.31 1.62 16.37
C ALA A 210 -17.41 1.97 17.57
N ASP A 211 -17.01 0.96 18.32
CA ASP A 211 -16.03 1.10 19.39
C ASP A 211 -14.62 1.15 18.78
N THR A 212 -14.17 2.35 18.41
CA THR A 212 -12.86 2.59 17.82
C THR A 212 -11.86 3.04 18.89
N ARG A 213 -10.72 2.37 18.97
CA ARG A 213 -9.68 2.65 19.96
C ARG A 213 -8.32 2.74 19.30
N PHE A 214 -7.50 3.68 19.74
CA PHE A 214 -6.08 3.71 19.39
C PHE A 214 -5.27 2.98 20.46
N LEU A 215 -4.34 2.14 20.03
CA LEU A 215 -3.37 1.47 20.89
C LEU A 215 -2.00 1.52 20.20
N SER A 216 -1.01 2.14 20.83
CA SER A 216 0.35 2.15 20.30
C SER A 216 0.95 0.75 20.33
N PHE A 217 1.74 0.40 19.32
CA PHE A 217 2.50 -0.86 19.33
C PHE A 217 3.43 -0.99 20.54
N TYR A 218 3.96 0.13 21.07
CA TYR A 218 4.76 0.11 22.31
C TYR A 218 3.99 -0.36 23.55
N ASP A 219 2.67 -0.18 23.56
CA ASP A 219 1.80 -0.55 24.68
C ASP A 219 1.02 -1.84 24.42
N MET A 220 1.17 -2.42 23.21
CA MET A 220 0.45 -3.63 22.83
C MET A 220 0.95 -4.82 23.65
N LYS A 221 -0.01 -5.56 24.18
CA LYS A 221 0.20 -6.84 24.87
C LYS A 221 -0.66 -7.89 24.20
N ILE A 222 -0.26 -9.13 24.39
CA ILE A 222 -1.05 -10.28 23.98
C ILE A 222 -1.20 -11.22 25.18
N ASP A 223 -2.32 -11.92 25.23
CA ASP A 223 -2.59 -13.03 26.16
C ASP A 223 -3.28 -14.18 25.42
N ASP A 224 -3.67 -15.24 26.10
CA ASP A 224 -4.29 -16.43 25.49
C ASP A 224 -5.63 -16.13 24.79
N ASP A 225 -6.27 -15.00 25.08
CA ASP A 225 -7.55 -14.59 24.51
C ASP A 225 -7.43 -13.53 23.41
N GLY A 226 -6.21 -13.00 23.15
CA GLY A 226 -5.92 -12.06 22.08
C GLY A 226 -5.17 -10.80 22.55
N ILE A 227 -5.66 -9.62 22.15
CA ILE A 227 -5.07 -8.32 22.48
C ILE A 227 -5.93 -7.67 23.57
N PRO A 228 -5.49 -7.71 24.85
CA PRO A 228 -6.26 -7.16 25.97
C PRO A 228 -6.28 -5.62 25.94
N LEU A 229 -7.42 -5.05 26.34
CA LEU A 229 -7.64 -3.62 26.44
C LEU A 229 -7.84 -3.20 27.91
N ALA A 230 -7.68 -1.90 28.18
CA ALA A 230 -7.67 -1.36 29.56
C ALA A 230 -8.96 -1.63 30.36
N ASP A 231 -10.09 -1.88 29.69
CA ASP A 231 -11.37 -2.20 30.33
C ASP A 231 -11.63 -3.71 30.50
N GLY A 232 -10.65 -4.54 30.17
CA GLY A 232 -10.74 -6.00 30.24
C GLY A 232 -11.40 -6.67 29.03
N SER A 233 -11.81 -5.91 28.01
CA SER A 233 -12.21 -6.47 26.72
C SER A 233 -10.98 -6.81 25.85
N HIS A 234 -11.19 -7.54 24.75
CA HIS A 234 -10.13 -7.83 23.77
C HIS A 234 -10.48 -7.21 22.42
N ALA A 235 -9.46 -6.89 21.62
CA ALA A 235 -9.65 -6.41 20.25
C ALA A 235 -10.34 -7.48 19.39
N THR A 236 -11.36 -7.07 18.63
CA THR A 236 -12.03 -7.94 17.66
C THR A 236 -11.46 -7.77 16.27
N LEU A 237 -11.04 -6.55 15.92
CA LEU A 237 -10.38 -6.22 14.69
C LEU A 237 -9.22 -5.29 15.01
N LEU A 238 -8.07 -5.50 14.37
CA LEU A 238 -6.90 -4.67 14.46
C LEU A 238 -6.51 -4.14 13.09
N TYR A 239 -6.52 -2.82 12.93
CA TYR A 239 -5.75 -2.13 11.89
C TYR A 239 -4.32 -1.91 12.40
N ARG A 240 -3.34 -2.30 11.63
CA ARG A 240 -1.92 -2.08 11.93
C ARG A 240 -1.24 -1.30 10.82
N LEU A 241 -0.48 -0.28 11.18
CA LEU A 241 0.46 0.38 10.29
C LEU A 241 1.89 0.01 10.71
N HIS A 242 2.14 -1.27 10.79
CA HIS A 242 3.45 -1.90 10.97
C HIS A 242 3.55 -3.07 9.99
N PRO A 243 4.55 -3.07 9.08
CA PRO A 243 4.64 -4.06 8.00
C PRO A 243 4.71 -5.48 8.52
N MET A 244 4.01 -6.40 7.84
CA MET A 244 3.96 -7.80 8.25
C MET A 244 5.32 -8.48 8.21
N GLU A 245 6.15 -8.14 7.22
CA GLU A 245 7.51 -8.69 7.09
C GLU A 245 8.46 -8.23 8.21
N LEU A 246 8.11 -7.19 8.95
CA LEU A 246 8.83 -6.75 10.15
C LEU A 246 8.16 -7.32 11.41
N LEU A 247 6.84 -7.25 11.49
CA LEU A 247 6.06 -7.73 12.63
C LEU A 247 6.38 -9.19 12.98
N ILE A 248 6.55 -10.04 11.95
CA ILE A 248 6.81 -11.47 12.18
C ILE A 248 8.13 -11.74 12.92
N ASP A 249 9.09 -10.83 12.82
CA ASP A 249 10.41 -10.95 13.48
C ASP A 249 10.45 -10.25 14.86
N GLU A 250 9.35 -9.60 15.28
CA GLU A 250 9.28 -8.95 16.59
C GLU A 250 9.42 -9.94 17.74
N GLN A 251 10.10 -9.50 18.79
CA GLN A 251 10.37 -10.30 19.98
C GLN A 251 9.96 -9.53 21.23
N THR A 252 9.55 -10.28 22.27
CA THR A 252 9.37 -9.71 23.61
C THR A 252 10.72 -9.34 24.22
N PRO A 253 10.75 -8.55 25.30
CA PRO A 253 11.99 -8.26 26.06
C PRO A 253 12.71 -9.52 26.55
N ASP A 254 12.00 -10.63 26.73
CA ASP A 254 12.53 -11.93 27.14
C ASP A 254 12.93 -12.82 25.93
N ASN A 255 12.97 -12.25 24.70
CA ASN A 255 13.27 -12.92 23.44
C ASN A 255 12.27 -14.01 23.02
N GLU A 256 11.01 -13.96 23.47
CA GLU A 256 9.96 -14.79 22.92
C GLU A 256 9.51 -14.27 21.55
N PRO A 257 9.10 -15.14 20.59
CA PRO A 257 8.75 -14.74 19.22
C PRO A 257 7.36 -14.08 19.17
N LEU A 258 7.29 -12.79 19.54
CA LEU A 258 6.05 -12.02 19.65
C LEU A 258 5.25 -12.03 18.34
N GLY A 259 5.94 -11.89 17.19
CA GLY A 259 5.28 -11.88 15.88
C GLY A 259 4.59 -13.21 15.56
N GLU A 260 5.22 -14.35 15.86
CA GLU A 260 4.63 -15.67 15.68
C GLU A 260 3.46 -15.88 16.65
N MET A 261 3.64 -15.58 17.93
CA MET A 261 2.56 -15.65 18.93
C MET A 261 1.34 -14.80 18.53
N PHE A 262 1.57 -13.61 18.00
CA PHE A 262 0.52 -12.74 17.49
C PHE A 262 -0.24 -13.36 16.30
N LEU A 263 0.45 -13.98 15.35
CA LEU A 263 -0.18 -14.63 14.22
C LEU A 263 -0.84 -15.97 14.58
N ASP A 264 -0.36 -16.70 15.59
CA ASP A 264 -1.04 -17.88 16.14
C ASP A 264 -2.43 -17.51 16.68
N LEU A 265 -2.54 -16.42 17.43
CA LEU A 265 -3.83 -15.90 17.92
C LEU A 265 -4.75 -15.48 16.77
N TYR A 266 -4.20 -14.90 15.70
CA TYR A 266 -4.96 -14.62 14.48
C TYR A 266 -5.48 -15.93 13.85
N GLU A 267 -4.65 -16.97 13.72
CA GLU A 267 -5.06 -18.29 13.21
C GLU A 267 -6.17 -18.91 14.06
N GLU A 268 -6.12 -18.74 15.38
CA GLU A 268 -7.15 -19.17 16.32
C GLU A 268 -8.44 -18.33 16.27
N ASN A 269 -8.51 -17.30 15.40
CA ASN A 269 -9.62 -16.35 15.28
C ASN A 269 -9.91 -15.53 16.54
N ARG A 270 -8.89 -15.23 17.35
CA ARG A 270 -9.03 -14.35 18.53
C ARG A 270 -9.33 -12.92 18.11
N PHE A 271 -8.78 -12.50 16.99
CA PHE A 271 -9.08 -11.21 16.33
C PHE A 271 -8.92 -11.34 14.81
N ALA A 272 -9.43 -10.36 14.07
CA ALA A 272 -9.19 -10.19 12.64
C ALA A 272 -8.12 -9.11 12.39
N LEU A 273 -7.41 -9.19 11.26
CA LEU A 273 -6.41 -8.20 10.84
C LEU A 273 -6.88 -7.41 9.61
N PHE A 274 -6.58 -6.14 9.61
CA PHE A 274 -6.70 -5.21 8.50
C PHE A 274 -5.34 -4.56 8.19
N ASN A 275 -4.66 -4.92 7.13
CA ASN A 275 -4.86 -5.97 6.14
C ASN A 275 -4.56 -7.37 6.72
N PRO A 276 -5.16 -8.43 6.15
CA PRO A 276 -4.88 -9.80 6.59
C PRO A 276 -3.46 -10.24 6.14
N PRO A 277 -2.87 -11.28 6.76
CA PRO A 277 -1.50 -11.73 6.44
C PRO A 277 -1.26 -12.08 4.98
N GLU A 278 -2.28 -12.53 4.25
CA GLU A 278 -2.19 -12.84 2.82
C GLU A 278 -1.83 -11.63 1.96
N SER A 279 -2.01 -10.41 2.48
CA SER A 279 -1.63 -9.16 1.79
C SER A 279 -0.14 -9.12 1.45
N ILE A 280 0.70 -9.76 2.27
CA ILE A 280 2.15 -9.82 2.08
C ILE A 280 2.55 -10.56 0.80
N ILE A 281 1.71 -11.47 0.31
CA ILE A 281 1.94 -12.16 -0.97
C ILE A 281 2.02 -11.13 -2.10
N LEU A 282 1.09 -10.18 -2.09
CA LEU A 282 1.00 -9.13 -3.11
C LEU A 282 1.99 -7.99 -2.86
N GLN A 283 2.38 -7.78 -1.59
CA GLN A 283 3.39 -6.78 -1.19
C GLN A 283 4.78 -7.16 -1.68
N ASN A 284 5.09 -8.44 -1.72
CA ASN A 284 6.37 -8.97 -2.19
C ASN A 284 6.65 -8.56 -3.64
N LYS A 285 7.75 -7.86 -3.90
CA LYS A 285 8.06 -7.36 -5.25
C LYS A 285 8.21 -8.45 -6.30
N SER A 286 8.70 -9.66 -5.92
CA SER A 286 8.76 -10.82 -6.83
C SER A 286 7.37 -11.31 -7.28
N PHE A 287 6.29 -10.86 -6.62
CA PHE A 287 4.95 -11.22 -7.07
C PHE A 287 4.62 -10.64 -8.45
N MET A 288 5.15 -9.47 -8.79
CA MET A 288 5.06 -8.93 -10.15
C MET A 288 5.75 -9.85 -11.17
N SER A 289 6.91 -10.42 -10.80
CA SER A 289 7.61 -11.40 -11.62
C SER A 289 6.80 -12.69 -11.81
N LEU A 290 6.09 -13.15 -10.77
CA LEU A 290 5.16 -14.29 -10.89
C LEU A 290 4.03 -13.98 -11.88
N VAL A 291 3.38 -12.81 -11.76
CA VAL A 291 2.31 -12.39 -12.69
C VAL A 291 2.84 -12.36 -14.12
N TYR A 292 4.03 -11.80 -14.33
CA TYR A 292 4.63 -11.71 -15.66
C TYR A 292 5.07 -13.09 -16.21
N ALA A 293 5.63 -13.96 -15.38
CA ALA A 293 5.95 -15.34 -15.76
C ALA A 293 4.69 -16.13 -16.18
N LEU A 294 3.60 -16.01 -15.43
CA LEU A 294 2.31 -16.62 -15.79
C LEU A 294 1.76 -16.06 -17.12
N TYR A 295 1.95 -14.74 -17.37
CA TYR A 295 1.60 -14.10 -18.64
C TYR A 295 2.37 -14.72 -19.82
N LEU A 296 3.67 -14.93 -19.67
CA LEU A 296 4.54 -15.51 -20.70
C LEU A 296 4.18 -16.96 -21.04
N THR A 297 3.51 -17.71 -20.16
CA THR A 297 3.06 -19.07 -20.46
C THR A 297 1.96 -19.11 -21.55
N GLU A 298 1.26 -18.00 -21.79
CA GLU A 298 0.10 -17.86 -22.66
C GLU A 298 -1.12 -18.75 -22.33
N GLN A 299 -1.05 -19.52 -21.24
CA GLN A 299 -2.04 -20.54 -20.89
C GLN A 299 -2.89 -20.15 -19.66
N PHE A 300 -2.33 -19.39 -18.73
CA PHE A 300 -2.98 -19.09 -17.44
C PHE A 300 -4.01 -17.95 -17.54
N PHE A 301 -3.62 -16.86 -18.17
CA PHE A 301 -4.48 -15.68 -18.29
C PHE A 301 -5.30 -15.69 -19.56
N THR A 302 -6.56 -15.19 -19.47
CA THR A 302 -7.40 -14.98 -20.65
C THR A 302 -6.81 -13.87 -21.54
N LYS A 303 -7.22 -13.83 -22.82
CA LYS A 303 -6.75 -12.76 -23.72
C LYS A 303 -7.00 -11.35 -23.16
N PRO A 304 -8.19 -11.00 -22.61
CA PRO A 304 -8.40 -9.69 -21.99
C PRO A 304 -7.47 -9.40 -20.79
N ASP A 305 -7.10 -10.41 -19.99
CA ASP A 305 -6.16 -10.23 -18.89
C ASP A 305 -4.75 -9.97 -19.46
N ARG A 306 -4.35 -10.69 -20.50
CA ARG A 306 -3.04 -10.51 -21.15
C ARG A 306 -2.92 -9.12 -21.79
N ASP A 307 -3.97 -8.62 -22.44
CA ASP A 307 -4.00 -7.27 -23.03
C ASP A 307 -3.80 -6.19 -21.93
N ILE A 308 -4.31 -6.40 -20.70
CA ILE A 308 -4.11 -5.52 -19.55
C ILE A 308 -2.68 -5.61 -19.02
N ILE A 309 -2.12 -6.81 -18.88
CA ILE A 309 -0.74 -7.01 -18.42
C ILE A 309 0.23 -6.33 -19.37
N GLU A 310 0.10 -6.59 -20.68
CA GLU A 310 0.95 -6.00 -21.71
C GLU A 310 0.89 -4.47 -21.72
N ARG A 311 -0.30 -3.91 -21.52
CA ARG A 311 -0.50 -2.46 -21.56
C ARG A 311 0.01 -1.74 -20.32
N TYR A 312 -0.17 -2.31 -19.14
CA TYR A 312 0.00 -1.57 -17.89
C TYR A 312 1.09 -2.10 -16.98
N LEU A 313 1.37 -3.41 -16.93
CA LEU A 313 2.42 -3.94 -16.06
C LEU A 313 3.79 -3.70 -16.70
N ALA A 314 4.71 -3.10 -15.97
CA ALA A 314 6.12 -3.10 -16.37
C ALA A 314 6.64 -4.55 -16.32
N PRO A 315 7.22 -5.09 -17.42
CA PRO A 315 7.78 -6.44 -17.44
C PRO A 315 8.71 -6.66 -16.26
N SER A 316 8.49 -7.76 -15.54
CA SER A 316 9.14 -8.04 -14.26
C SER A 316 9.63 -9.47 -14.22
N TYR A 317 10.84 -9.70 -13.70
CA TYR A 317 11.56 -10.95 -13.81
C TYR A 317 12.13 -11.35 -12.46
N PHE A 318 12.18 -12.66 -12.20
CA PHE A 318 12.92 -13.19 -11.05
C PHE A 318 14.42 -12.99 -11.23
N GLU A 319 15.16 -12.98 -10.13
CA GLU A 319 16.62 -12.84 -10.13
C GLU A 319 17.29 -13.83 -11.08
N ASN A 320 16.88 -15.10 -11.05
CA ASN A 320 17.46 -16.18 -11.87
C ASN A 320 17.18 -16.02 -13.37
N ASP A 321 16.19 -15.23 -13.76
CA ASP A 321 15.82 -15.01 -15.17
C ASP A 321 16.76 -13.99 -15.83
N PHE A 322 17.48 -13.18 -15.04
CA PHE A 322 18.28 -12.07 -15.54
C PHE A 322 19.31 -12.47 -16.60
N SER A 323 19.94 -13.63 -16.43
CA SER A 323 20.92 -14.15 -17.41
C SER A 323 20.33 -14.42 -18.80
N PHE A 324 19.02 -14.65 -18.88
CA PHE A 324 18.31 -14.98 -20.12
C PHE A 324 17.65 -13.76 -20.79
N LEU A 325 17.68 -12.59 -20.14
CA LEU A 325 17.08 -11.37 -20.70
C LEU A 325 17.96 -10.83 -21.84
N ASP A 326 17.33 -10.06 -22.73
CA ASP A 326 18.00 -9.35 -23.81
C ASP A 326 18.90 -8.21 -23.25
N ASP A 327 19.80 -7.71 -24.09
CA ASP A 327 20.60 -6.53 -23.77
C ASP A 327 19.70 -5.32 -23.57
N GLY A 328 19.91 -4.55 -22.50
CA GLY A 328 19.04 -3.42 -22.19
C GLY A 328 19.24 -2.85 -20.79
N LEU A 329 18.40 -1.87 -20.44
CA LEU A 329 18.36 -1.27 -19.12
C LEU A 329 17.28 -1.93 -18.27
N TYR A 330 17.65 -2.34 -17.07
CA TYR A 330 16.76 -2.94 -16.09
C TYR A 330 16.88 -2.24 -14.74
N ILE A 331 15.75 -2.14 -14.04
CA ILE A 331 15.74 -1.74 -12.62
C ILE A 331 15.91 -3.01 -11.79
N GLN A 332 16.94 -3.02 -10.94
CA GLN A 332 17.13 -4.01 -9.88
C GLN A 332 16.54 -3.47 -8.58
N LYS A 333 15.71 -4.27 -7.91
CA LYS A 333 15.05 -3.92 -6.64
C LYS A 333 15.23 -5.04 -5.64
N GLU A 334 15.52 -4.69 -4.39
CA GLU A 334 15.37 -5.61 -3.27
C GLU A 334 13.90 -5.98 -3.09
N ILE A 335 13.62 -7.25 -2.76
CA ILE A 335 12.25 -7.78 -2.62
C ILE A 335 11.46 -6.99 -1.56
N TRP A 336 12.10 -6.68 -0.43
CA TRP A 336 11.50 -5.97 0.72
C TRP A 336 11.96 -4.51 0.85
N GLY A 337 12.75 -4.01 -0.11
CA GLY A 337 13.22 -2.62 -0.11
C GLY A 337 12.06 -1.63 -0.17
N ARG A 338 12.20 -0.50 0.53
CA ARG A 338 11.21 0.59 0.60
C ARG A 338 11.87 1.91 0.20
N GLU A 339 11.08 2.90 -0.19
CA GLU A 339 11.50 4.30 -0.40
C GLU A 339 12.72 4.45 -1.34
N GLY A 340 12.83 3.58 -2.33
CA GLY A 340 13.94 3.60 -3.28
C GLY A 340 15.26 3.02 -2.74
N ARG A 341 15.30 2.49 -1.51
CA ARG A 341 16.50 1.87 -0.93
C ARG A 341 17.04 0.79 -1.85
N HIS A 342 18.35 0.89 -2.16
CA HIS A 342 19.13 -0.03 -3.01
C HIS A 342 18.50 -0.29 -4.39
N VAL A 343 17.67 0.65 -4.90
CA VAL A 343 17.18 0.56 -6.27
C VAL A 343 18.28 1.01 -7.21
N GLN A 344 18.63 0.15 -8.16
CA GLN A 344 19.67 0.38 -9.14
C GLN A 344 19.13 0.21 -10.55
N VAL A 345 19.62 1.00 -11.50
CA VAL A 345 19.47 0.73 -12.93
C VAL A 345 20.76 0.06 -13.41
N VAL A 346 20.62 -1.10 -14.00
CA VAL A 346 21.74 -1.87 -14.54
C VAL A 346 21.62 -1.97 -16.06
N GLN A 347 22.76 -1.78 -16.75
CA GLN A 347 22.89 -2.04 -18.18
C GLN A 347 23.34 -3.47 -18.38
N LYS A 348 22.51 -4.31 -18.99
CA LYS A 348 22.87 -5.67 -19.39
C LYS A 348 23.51 -5.66 -20.78
N CYS A 349 24.65 -6.34 -20.92
CA CYS A 349 25.38 -6.55 -22.18
C CYS A 349 25.87 -7.99 -22.23
N GLY A 350 25.21 -8.87 -22.94
CA GLY A 350 25.49 -10.30 -22.97
C GLY A 350 25.39 -10.92 -21.57
N ASP A 351 26.45 -11.61 -21.13
CA ASP A 351 26.51 -12.25 -19.81
C ASP A 351 26.95 -11.32 -18.68
N THR A 352 27.18 -10.03 -18.96
CA THR A 352 27.66 -9.04 -17.99
C THR A 352 26.61 -7.96 -17.74
N SER A 353 26.69 -7.32 -16.59
CA SER A 353 25.93 -6.12 -16.29
C SER A 353 26.80 -5.08 -15.63
N GLU A 354 26.55 -3.82 -15.91
CA GLU A 354 27.24 -2.68 -15.32
C GLU A 354 26.20 -1.76 -14.65
N LEU A 355 26.58 -1.13 -13.55
CA LEU A 355 25.75 -0.12 -12.89
C LEU A 355 25.64 1.11 -13.82
N TYR A 356 24.39 1.44 -14.20
CA TYR A 356 24.08 2.61 -15.00
C TYR A 356 23.68 3.82 -14.13
N MET A 357 22.82 3.56 -13.12
CA MET A 357 22.33 4.58 -12.18
C MET A 357 22.00 3.91 -10.86
N GLU A 358 22.23 4.59 -9.77
CA GLU A 358 21.83 4.17 -8.42
C GLU A 358 21.07 5.29 -7.75
N LYS A 359 20.00 4.94 -7.03
CA LYS A 359 19.35 5.87 -6.12
C LYS A 359 20.27 6.08 -4.92
N LEU A 360 20.75 7.30 -4.78
CA LEU A 360 21.48 7.71 -3.58
C LEU A 360 20.45 8.24 -2.57
N VAL A 361 20.27 7.55 -1.49
CA VAL A 361 19.47 7.98 -0.35
C VAL A 361 20.44 8.42 0.75
N ASP A 362 20.27 9.66 1.21
CA ASP A 362 21.00 10.19 2.35
C ASP A 362 20.55 9.44 3.59
N ASN A 363 21.02 8.63 4.28
CA ASN A 363 20.57 7.89 5.46
C ASN A 363 19.75 6.62 5.16
N TYR A 364 20.30 5.69 4.39
CA TYR A 364 19.72 4.36 4.22
C TYR A 364 19.38 3.65 5.55
N ASP A 365 20.14 3.92 6.61
CA ASP A 365 19.95 3.31 7.92
C ASP A 365 18.67 3.77 8.63
N ASP A 366 18.09 4.90 8.20
CA ASP A 366 16.82 5.43 8.75
C ASP A 366 15.60 4.77 8.10
N ILE A 367 15.75 4.10 6.94
CA ILE A 367 14.68 3.41 6.26
C ILE A 367 14.48 2.03 6.89
N VAL A 368 13.42 1.88 7.67
CA VAL A 368 13.07 0.62 8.31
C VAL A 368 12.47 -0.34 7.28
N CYS A 369 13.21 -1.34 6.89
CA CYS A 369 12.73 -2.43 6.03
C CYS A 369 13.47 -3.74 6.36
N ARG A 370 12.87 -4.86 5.95
CA ARG A 370 13.52 -6.17 6.07
C ARG A 370 14.67 -6.28 5.07
N ASP A 371 15.77 -6.86 5.49
CA ASP A 371 16.87 -7.19 4.59
C ASP A 371 16.43 -8.28 3.61
N SER A 372 16.60 -8.02 2.33
CA SER A 372 16.27 -8.96 1.26
C SER A 372 17.47 -9.88 0.98
N LYS A 373 17.18 -11.19 0.84
CA LYS A 373 18.19 -12.18 0.39
C LYS A 373 18.27 -12.27 -1.13
N LYS A 374 17.27 -11.69 -1.81
CA LYS A 374 17.12 -11.74 -3.26
C LYS A 374 16.68 -10.39 -3.81
N VAL A 375 16.88 -10.23 -5.10
CA VAL A 375 16.42 -9.09 -5.89
C VAL A 375 15.43 -9.55 -6.98
N MET A 376 14.71 -8.60 -7.54
CA MET A 376 13.96 -8.77 -8.76
C MET A 376 14.42 -7.75 -9.79
N TYR A 377 14.18 -8.05 -11.07
CA TYR A 377 14.45 -7.13 -12.16
C TYR A 377 13.15 -6.68 -12.82
N GLN A 378 13.14 -5.46 -13.31
CA GLN A 378 12.01 -4.90 -14.04
C GLN A 378 12.55 -4.07 -15.20
N ASP A 379 11.86 -4.09 -16.36
CA ASP A 379 12.25 -3.23 -17.48
C ASP A 379 12.33 -1.78 -17.04
N PHE A 380 13.40 -1.09 -17.41
CA PHE A 380 13.54 0.32 -17.16
C PHE A 380 12.56 1.10 -18.07
N ILE A 381 11.63 1.81 -17.45
CA ILE A 381 10.67 2.65 -18.16
C ILE A 381 11.23 4.07 -18.24
N GLN A 382 11.62 4.50 -19.42
CA GLN A 382 11.98 5.90 -19.66
C GLN A 382 10.75 6.77 -19.38
N GLN A 383 10.87 7.67 -18.40
CA GLN A 383 9.74 8.43 -17.88
C GLN A 383 9.60 9.80 -18.54
N LYS A 384 8.35 10.27 -18.61
CA LYS A 384 8.01 11.64 -19.02
C LYS A 384 8.39 12.63 -17.93
N ARG A 385 9.02 13.73 -18.31
CA ARG A 385 9.39 14.82 -17.40
C ARG A 385 8.24 15.81 -17.20
N PHE A 386 8.16 16.32 -15.98
CA PHE A 386 7.23 17.35 -15.54
C PHE A 386 7.98 18.42 -14.78
N THR A 387 7.35 19.59 -14.65
CA THR A 387 7.92 20.73 -13.93
C THR A 387 6.96 21.13 -12.82
N HIS A 388 7.44 21.14 -11.58
CA HIS A 388 6.68 21.55 -10.41
C HIS A 388 7.41 22.63 -9.61
N THR A 389 6.63 23.47 -8.92
CA THR A 389 7.15 24.50 -8.02
C THR A 389 7.00 24.04 -6.58
N VAL A 390 8.09 24.11 -5.83
CA VAL A 390 8.19 23.84 -4.40
C VAL A 390 8.70 25.09 -3.69
N ASP A 391 8.89 25.07 -2.37
CA ASP A 391 9.31 26.29 -1.63
C ASP A 391 10.67 26.80 -2.08
N SER A 392 11.62 25.94 -2.41
CA SER A 392 12.95 26.30 -2.91
C SER A 392 12.99 26.74 -4.38
N GLY A 393 11.87 26.65 -5.12
CA GLY A 393 11.78 27.07 -6.52
C GLY A 393 11.15 26.01 -7.44
N THR A 394 11.41 26.18 -8.74
CA THR A 394 10.87 25.28 -9.76
C THR A 394 11.87 24.18 -10.07
N LYS A 395 11.38 22.92 -10.06
CA LYS A 395 12.19 21.72 -10.32
C LYS A 395 11.59 20.93 -11.48
N ASP A 396 12.44 20.35 -12.30
CA ASP A 396 12.08 19.33 -13.30
C ASP A 396 12.24 17.95 -12.67
N GLY A 397 11.35 17.03 -13.00
CA GLY A 397 11.37 15.68 -12.44
C GLY A 397 10.28 14.78 -13.02
N PHE A 398 9.83 13.83 -12.24
CA PHE A 398 8.98 12.72 -12.66
C PHE A 398 7.79 12.56 -11.75
N LEU A 399 6.70 12.00 -12.26
CA LEU A 399 5.48 11.76 -11.49
C LEU A 399 5.28 10.26 -11.24
N THR A 400 5.01 9.93 -9.99
CA THR A 400 4.38 8.67 -9.62
C THR A 400 2.90 8.94 -9.35
N VAL A 401 2.02 8.34 -10.15
CA VAL A 401 0.56 8.45 -9.98
C VAL A 401 0.05 7.18 -9.36
N SER A 402 -0.66 7.32 -8.25
CA SER A 402 -1.11 6.19 -7.43
C SER A 402 -2.63 6.04 -7.53
N CYS A 403 -3.14 4.82 -7.41
CA CYS A 403 -4.57 4.56 -7.30
C CYS A 403 -4.84 3.58 -6.16
N PHE A 404 -5.67 3.99 -5.21
CA PHE A 404 -6.11 3.15 -4.10
C PHE A 404 -7.17 2.15 -4.52
N MET A 405 -7.07 0.95 -3.95
CA MET A 405 -8.10 -0.07 -4.00
C MET A 405 -8.75 -0.21 -2.62
N LEU A 406 -10.06 -0.15 -2.58
CA LEU A 406 -10.92 -0.46 -1.43
C LEU A 406 -11.59 -1.81 -1.68
N GLY A 407 -10.97 -2.88 -1.19
CA GLY A 407 -11.28 -4.23 -1.65
C GLY A 407 -10.98 -4.37 -3.13
N ASP A 408 -11.99 -4.73 -3.92
CA ASP A 408 -11.91 -4.90 -5.38
C ASP A 408 -12.29 -3.64 -6.20
N GLN A 409 -12.54 -2.51 -5.53
CA GLN A 409 -12.95 -1.26 -6.16
C GLN A 409 -11.82 -0.23 -6.17
N ALA A 410 -11.53 0.33 -7.35
CA ALA A 410 -10.61 1.46 -7.48
C ALA A 410 -11.27 2.75 -6.96
N SER A 411 -10.52 3.55 -6.21
CA SER A 411 -11.01 4.75 -5.54
C SER A 411 -10.09 5.96 -5.78
N ALA A 412 -9.54 6.55 -4.72
CA ALA A 412 -8.76 7.78 -4.80
C ALA A 412 -7.47 7.64 -5.62
N VAL A 413 -7.17 8.67 -6.38
CA VAL A 413 -5.93 8.82 -7.15
C VAL A 413 -5.06 9.85 -6.45
N GLY A 414 -3.78 9.57 -6.28
CA GLY A 414 -2.79 10.46 -5.71
C GLY A 414 -1.61 10.68 -6.64
N CYS A 415 -0.81 11.70 -6.39
CA CYS A 415 0.36 12.00 -7.20
C CYS A 415 1.52 12.47 -6.33
N ARG A 416 2.70 11.91 -6.59
CA ARG A 416 3.97 12.36 -6.03
C ARG A 416 4.88 12.82 -7.15
N PHE A 417 5.66 13.86 -6.88
CA PHE A 417 6.69 14.37 -7.76
C PHE A 417 8.05 14.15 -7.15
N SER A 418 8.97 13.57 -7.89
CA SER A 418 10.37 13.44 -7.50
C SER A 418 11.26 14.13 -8.51
N PRO A 419 12.24 14.94 -8.08
CA PRO A 419 13.27 15.47 -8.97
C PRO A 419 14.11 14.38 -9.64
N GLU A 420 14.20 13.22 -9.03
CA GLU A 420 14.92 12.06 -9.51
C GLU A 420 14.01 11.02 -10.17
N GLU A 421 14.54 10.27 -11.14
CA GLU A 421 13.79 9.26 -11.90
C GLU A 421 13.38 8.06 -11.04
N ILE A 422 14.15 7.74 -10.01
CA ILE A 422 13.80 6.78 -8.96
C ILE A 422 13.33 7.58 -7.76
N ALA A 423 12.03 7.56 -7.49
CA ALA A 423 11.43 8.27 -6.35
C ALA A 423 11.88 7.65 -5.02
N GLY A 424 12.13 8.50 -4.03
CA GLY A 424 12.48 8.14 -2.66
C GLY A 424 11.78 9.05 -1.65
N THR A 425 12.39 9.23 -0.48
CA THR A 425 11.88 10.07 0.62
C THR A 425 11.73 11.56 0.26
N GLU A 426 12.48 12.04 -0.76
CA GLU A 426 12.45 13.42 -1.24
C GLU A 426 11.24 13.75 -2.12
N ALA A 427 10.32 12.82 -2.33
CA ALA A 427 9.16 13.04 -3.19
C ALA A 427 8.14 13.98 -2.54
N TYR A 428 7.56 14.88 -3.35
CA TYR A 428 6.56 15.87 -2.94
C TYR A 428 5.15 15.38 -3.25
N PHE A 429 4.19 15.65 -2.36
CA PHE A 429 2.77 15.52 -2.69
C PHE A 429 2.36 16.58 -3.72
N VAL A 430 1.70 16.16 -4.79
CA VAL A 430 1.18 17.05 -5.85
C VAL A 430 -0.34 16.92 -5.93
N PRO A 431 -1.11 17.96 -5.60
CA PRO A 431 -2.56 17.92 -5.75
C PRO A 431 -2.99 17.76 -7.22
N LEU A 432 -4.02 16.96 -7.44
CA LEU A 432 -4.56 16.62 -8.74
C LEU A 432 -5.82 17.41 -9.07
N LEU A 433 -5.90 17.89 -10.31
CA LEU A 433 -7.03 18.63 -10.87
C LEU A 433 -7.54 17.95 -12.15
N ILE A 434 -8.80 18.19 -12.49
CA ILE A 434 -9.37 17.83 -13.80
C ILE A 434 -9.22 19.02 -14.74
N GLU A 435 -8.76 18.76 -15.98
CA GLU A 435 -8.65 19.75 -17.07
C GLU A 435 -9.99 20.39 -17.41
#